data_4fbee61cf7fc0cd4e8daed3592d0ffe8
#
_entry.id   4fbee61cf7fc0cd4e8daed3592d0ffe8
#
_cell.length_a   1.000
_cell.length_b   1.000
_cell.length_c   1.000
_cell.angle_alpha   90.00
_cell.angle_beta   90.00
_cell.angle_gamma   90.00
#
_symmetry.space_group_name_H-M   'P 1'
#
loop_
_entity.id
_entity.type
_entity.pdbx_description
1 polymer ?
#
loop_
_entity_poly.entity_id
_entity_poly.type
_entity_poly.pdbx_seq_one_letter_code
_entity_poly.pdbx_strand_id
1 'polypeptide(L)'
;MILYLDASALVKRYIVEPGSQEVIALTASAAAVATSLVSRAEVAAAFARAVRLGVLDDRDGRRAQRRFAREWPDLVRIPVTEALVARAETVAW
;
A
#
# COMPACT_ATOMS: atom_id res chain seq x y z
N MET A 1 16.03 -9.13 1.94
CA MET A 1 15.61 -7.91 2.67
C MET A 1 14.08 -7.92 2.79
N ILE A 2 13.57 -7.47 3.91
CA ILE A 2 12.14 -7.24 4.09
C ILE A 2 11.88 -5.76 3.82
N LEU A 3 10.99 -5.46 2.88
CA LEU A 3 10.66 -4.11 2.48
C LEU A 3 9.32 -3.70 3.11
N TYR A 4 9.31 -2.63 3.90
CA TYR A 4 8.07 -2.06 4.41
C TYR A 4 7.58 -0.95 3.45
N LEU A 5 6.31 -1.04 3.07
CA LEU A 5 5.65 -0.01 2.27
C LEU A 5 4.43 0.52 3.03
N ASP A 6 4.33 1.84 3.15
CA ASP A 6 3.10 2.47 3.60
C ASP A 6 2.05 2.45 2.47
N ALA A 7 0.84 2.91 2.76
CA ALA A 7 -0.25 2.89 1.80
C ALA A 7 0.07 3.69 0.54
N SER A 8 0.71 4.84 0.66
CA SER A 8 1.03 5.69 -0.49
C SER A 8 2.05 5.02 -1.42
N ALA A 9 3.02 4.30 -0.86
CA ALA A 9 3.98 3.53 -1.64
C ALA A 9 3.32 2.29 -2.29
N LEU A 10 2.44 1.59 -1.56
CA LEU A 10 1.69 0.45 -2.11
C LEU A 10 0.85 0.83 -3.32
N VAL A 11 0.16 1.97 -3.27
CA VAL A 11 -0.67 2.46 -4.38
C VAL A 11 0.14 2.54 -5.68
N LYS A 12 1.42 2.90 -5.60
CA LYS A 12 2.31 3.03 -6.76
C LYS A 12 2.53 1.72 -7.52
N ARG A 13 2.25 0.58 -6.91
CA ARG A 13 2.31 -0.72 -7.60
C ARG A 13 1.12 -0.94 -8.52
N TYR A 14 0.01 -0.27 -8.28
CA TYR A 14 -1.28 -0.53 -8.94
C TYR A 14 -1.74 0.62 -9.81
N ILE A 15 -1.29 1.82 -9.52
CA ILE A 15 -1.57 3.03 -10.29
C ILE A 15 -0.23 3.62 -10.74
N VAL A 16 -0.11 3.94 -12.03
CA VAL A 16 1.10 4.58 -12.57
C VAL A 16 1.15 6.03 -12.12
N GLU A 17 2.16 6.36 -11.34
CA GLU A 17 2.41 7.71 -10.83
C GLU A 17 3.90 7.89 -10.56
N PRO A 18 4.38 9.11 -10.26
CA PRO A 18 5.80 9.30 -9.94
C PRO A 18 6.25 8.39 -8.80
N GLY A 19 7.37 7.68 -9.00
CA GLY A 19 7.89 6.71 -8.04
C GLY A 19 7.44 5.27 -8.26
N SER A 20 6.52 5.00 -9.16
CA SER A 20 6.01 3.63 -9.41
C SER A 20 7.12 2.67 -9.85
N GLN A 21 8.01 3.08 -10.72
CA GLN A 21 9.09 2.20 -11.21
C GLN A 21 10.04 1.81 -10.07
N GLU A 22 10.38 2.74 -9.19
CA GLU A 22 11.23 2.48 -8.03
C GLU A 22 10.58 1.50 -7.06
N VAL A 23 9.30 1.68 -6.77
CA VAL A 23 8.56 0.77 -5.89
C VAL A 23 8.48 -0.63 -6.50
N ILE A 24 8.17 -0.73 -7.78
CA ILE A 24 8.11 -2.03 -8.47
C ILE A 24 9.46 -2.72 -8.43
N ALA A 25 10.55 -2.00 -8.70
CA ALA A 25 11.90 -2.56 -8.66
C ALA A 25 12.28 -3.04 -7.25
N LEU A 26 11.99 -2.24 -6.23
CA LEU A 26 12.27 -2.60 -4.83
C LEU A 26 11.48 -3.83 -4.40
N THR A 27 10.21 -3.93 -4.76
CA THR A 27 9.38 -5.08 -4.41
C THR A 27 9.83 -6.35 -5.13
N ALA A 28 10.30 -6.24 -6.36
CA ALA A 28 10.81 -7.37 -7.12
C ALA A 28 12.07 -7.97 -6.49
N SER A 29 12.90 -7.16 -5.84
CA SER A 29 14.14 -7.62 -5.19
C SER A 29 13.97 -7.97 -3.72
N ALA A 30 12.82 -7.71 -3.11
CA ALA A 30 12.58 -7.98 -1.70
C ALA A 30 12.26 -9.45 -1.45
N ALA A 31 12.76 -10.00 -0.33
CA ALA A 31 12.39 -11.34 0.12
C ALA A 31 10.93 -11.38 0.59
N ALA A 32 10.46 -10.30 1.19
CA ALA A 32 9.08 -10.14 1.62
C ALA A 32 8.73 -8.64 1.63
N VAL A 33 7.44 -8.34 1.44
CA VAL A 33 6.91 -6.99 1.53
C VAL A 33 5.96 -6.93 2.71
N ALA A 34 6.18 -5.96 3.59
CA ALA A 34 5.37 -5.73 4.79
C ALA A 34 4.62 -4.41 4.67
N THR A 35 3.45 -4.35 5.29
CA THR A 35 2.67 -3.13 5.39
C THR A 35 1.81 -3.17 6.66
N SER A 36 1.26 -2.03 7.04
CA SER A 36 0.31 -1.96 8.15
C SER A 36 -1.03 -2.60 7.76
N LEU A 37 -1.69 -3.24 8.71
CA LEU A 37 -3.05 -3.77 8.53
C LEU A 37 -4.02 -2.67 8.04
N VAL A 38 -3.84 -1.43 8.48
CA VAL A 38 -4.67 -0.28 8.08
C VAL A 38 -4.49 0.07 6.61
N SER A 39 -3.36 -0.30 6.00
CA SER A 39 -3.09 -0.01 4.59
C SER A 39 -4.16 -0.56 3.66
N ARG A 40 -4.84 -1.65 4.05
CA ARG A 40 -5.90 -2.23 3.22
C ARG A 40 -7.03 -1.22 2.95
N ALA A 41 -7.48 -0.52 3.99
CA ALA A 41 -8.52 0.50 3.84
C ALA A 41 -7.98 1.76 3.18
N GLU A 42 -6.76 2.17 3.50
CA GLU A 42 -6.16 3.38 2.94
C GLU A 42 -5.90 3.25 1.43
N VAL A 43 -5.43 2.10 0.98
CA VAL A 43 -5.20 1.83 -0.45
C VAL A 43 -6.52 1.83 -1.21
N ALA A 44 -7.55 1.17 -0.67
CA ALA A 44 -8.89 1.17 -1.27
C ALA A 44 -9.44 2.59 -1.39
N ALA A 45 -9.29 3.41 -0.36
CA ALA A 45 -9.71 4.81 -0.37
C ALA A 45 -8.95 5.61 -1.44
N ALA A 46 -7.65 5.35 -1.61
CA ALA A 46 -6.84 6.02 -2.62
C ALA A 46 -7.31 5.67 -4.05
N PHE A 47 -7.64 4.41 -4.32
CA PHE A 47 -8.18 4.01 -5.63
C PHE A 47 -9.52 4.68 -5.91
N ALA A 48 -10.42 4.68 -4.93
CA ALA A 48 -11.72 5.33 -5.06
C ALA A 48 -11.57 6.83 -5.31
N ARG A 49 -10.65 7.49 -4.62
CA ARG A 49 -10.35 8.90 -4.81
C ARG A 49 -9.82 9.18 -6.22
N ALA A 50 -8.92 8.34 -6.73
CA ALA A 50 -8.38 8.48 -8.08
C ALA A 50 -9.49 8.43 -9.14
N VAL A 51 -10.47 7.56 -8.95
CA VAL A 51 -11.63 7.47 -9.83
C VAL A 51 -12.49 8.74 -9.74
N ARG A 52 -12.78 9.21 -8.52
CA ARG A 52 -13.57 10.43 -8.32
C ARG A 52 -12.93 11.68 -8.93
N LEU A 53 -11.59 11.75 -8.90
CA LEU A 53 -10.83 12.87 -9.44
C LEU A 53 -10.55 12.75 -10.93
N GLY A 54 -11.00 11.68 -11.58
CA GLY A 54 -10.80 11.45 -12.99
C GLY A 54 -9.37 11.04 -13.39
N VAL A 55 -8.52 10.68 -12.42
CA VAL A 55 -7.17 10.18 -12.68
C VAL A 55 -7.21 8.78 -13.28
N LEU A 56 -8.16 7.96 -12.82
CA LEU A 56 -8.48 6.66 -13.38
C LEU A 56 -9.94 6.61 -13.78
N ASP A 57 -10.28 5.84 -14.82
CA ASP A 57 -11.68 5.49 -15.03
C ASP A 57 -12.13 4.41 -14.05
N ASP A 58 -13.43 4.18 -13.95
CA ASP A 58 -14.00 3.22 -13.00
C ASP A 58 -13.48 1.80 -13.26
N ARG A 59 -13.30 1.41 -14.51
CA ARG A 59 -12.81 0.08 -14.89
C ARG A 59 -11.40 -0.15 -14.38
N ASP A 60 -10.50 0.81 -14.58
CA ASP A 60 -9.11 0.70 -14.15
C ASP A 60 -8.99 0.77 -12.63
N GLY A 61 -9.80 1.59 -11.99
CA GLY A 61 -9.87 1.65 -10.52
C GLY A 61 -10.29 0.31 -9.92
N ARG A 62 -11.32 -0.32 -10.48
CA ARG A 62 -11.77 -1.64 -10.01
C ARG A 62 -10.76 -2.74 -10.30
N ARG A 63 -10.06 -2.66 -11.41
CA ARG A 63 -8.97 -3.59 -11.75
C ARG A 63 -7.85 -3.50 -10.73
N ALA A 64 -7.41 -2.29 -10.38
CA ALA A 64 -6.40 -2.06 -9.37
C ALA A 64 -6.84 -2.65 -8.01
N GLN A 65 -8.09 -2.41 -7.61
CA GLN A 65 -8.64 -2.94 -6.36
C GLN A 65 -8.66 -4.48 -6.35
N ARG A 66 -9.07 -5.11 -7.44
CA ARG A 66 -9.09 -6.58 -7.52
C ARG A 66 -7.69 -7.16 -7.45
N ARG A 67 -6.73 -6.56 -8.12
CA ARG A 67 -5.34 -7.01 -8.09
C ARG A 67 -4.76 -6.88 -6.68
N PHE A 68 -4.98 -5.75 -6.03
CA PHE A 68 -4.55 -5.53 -4.66
C PHE A 68 -5.17 -6.55 -3.70
N ALA A 69 -6.48 -6.80 -3.82
CA ALA A 69 -7.18 -7.78 -2.98
C ALA A 69 -6.59 -9.20 -3.14
N ARG A 70 -6.21 -9.59 -4.36
CA ARG A 70 -5.58 -10.88 -4.61
C ARG A 70 -4.18 -10.98 -4.00
N GLU A 71 -3.43 -9.89 -3.97
CA GLU A 71 -2.04 -9.87 -3.48
C GLU A 71 -1.96 -9.61 -1.98
N TRP A 72 -3.03 -9.10 -1.38
CA TRP A 72 -3.07 -8.77 0.05
C TRP A 72 -2.63 -9.92 0.96
N PRO A 73 -3.09 -11.18 0.76
CA PRO A 73 -2.67 -12.29 1.62
C PRO A 73 -1.17 -12.59 1.58
N ASP A 74 -0.49 -12.20 0.51
CA ASP A 74 0.95 -12.45 0.34
C ASP A 74 1.81 -11.40 1.05
N LEU A 75 1.22 -10.31 1.52
CA LEU A 75 1.93 -9.28 2.27
C LEU A 75 2.06 -9.67 3.73
N VAL A 76 3.18 -9.31 4.34
CA VAL A 76 3.32 -9.38 5.80
C VAL A 76 2.53 -8.21 6.38
N ARG A 77 1.49 -8.51 7.13
CA ARG A 77 0.56 -7.50 7.65
C ARG A 77 0.85 -7.25 9.12
N ILE A 78 1.28 -6.03 9.42
CA ILE A 78 1.63 -5.62 10.76
C ILE A 78 0.39 -5.05 11.44
N PRO A 79 -0.12 -5.67 12.51
CA PRO A 79 -1.30 -5.16 13.20
C PRO A 79 -1.01 -3.82 13.88
N VAL A 80 -1.99 -2.93 13.85
CA VAL A 80 -1.92 -1.67 14.59
C VAL A 80 -2.49 -1.94 15.99
N THR A 81 -1.63 -1.87 16.99
CA THR A 81 -2.00 -2.03 18.39
C THR A 81 -1.71 -0.76 19.16
N GLU A 82 -2.36 -0.59 20.30
CA GLU A 82 -2.10 0.54 21.17
C GLU A 82 -0.63 0.57 21.62
N ALA A 83 -0.07 -0.60 21.95
CA ALA A 83 1.33 -0.71 22.34
C ALA A 83 2.29 -0.28 21.23
N LEU A 84 2.00 -0.63 19.96
CA LEU A 84 2.80 -0.20 18.82
C LEU A 84 2.73 1.32 18.63
N VAL A 85 1.54 1.89 18.73
CA VAL A 85 1.33 3.35 18.59
C VAL A 85 2.06 4.11 19.71
N ALA A 86 1.96 3.63 20.94
CA ALA A 86 2.64 4.23 22.07
C ALA A 86 4.17 4.18 21.90
N ARG A 87 4.70 3.06 21.38
CA ARG A 87 6.13 2.92 21.11
C ARG A 87 6.57 3.87 19.99
N ALA A 88 5.77 4.01 18.94
CA ALA A 88 6.06 4.94 17.84
C ALA A 88 6.10 6.38 18.34
N GLU A 89 5.20 6.76 19.24
CA GLU A 89 5.20 8.07 19.88
C GLU A 89 6.51 8.32 20.65
N THR A 90 6.96 7.33 21.42
CA THR A 90 8.21 7.43 22.17
C THR A 90 9.42 7.60 21.25
N VAL A 91 9.47 6.86 20.14
CA VAL A 91 10.56 6.94 19.16
C VAL A 91 10.57 8.28 18.43
N ALA A 92 9.39 8.87 18.17
CA ALA A 92 9.27 10.14 17.47
C ALA A 92 9.85 11.32 18.27
N TRP A 93 9.90 11.25 19.60
CA TRP A 93 10.51 12.25 20.47
C TRP A 93 11.97 11.96 20.75
#